data_a0dbccb288e856004fd3b9c36c7bb67c
#
_entry.id   a0dbccb288e856004fd3b9c36c7bb67c
#
_cell.length_a   1.000
_cell.length_b   1.000
_cell.length_c   1.000
_cell.angle_alpha   90.00
_cell.angle_beta   90.00
_cell.angle_gamma   90.00
#
_symmetry.space_group_name_H-M   'P 1'
#
loop_
_entity.id
_entity.type
_entity.pdbx_description
1 polymer ?
#
loop_
_entity_poly.entity_id
_entity_poly.type
_entity_poly.pdbx_seq_one_letter_code
_entity_poly.pdbx_strand_id
1 'polypeptide(L)'
;MYLARINLDPARSSGMDQWAAMGQAVRRAVDPDPASEARVLWARTSPGTLVISSDTAPAWGKVPGATSAAIHPLSRHPEGESVRWELISAPTARRGKRVPLAEDEFEDWLSGKFAGALDLTSAKWKRLGGRPARYHFTGEAVVRDSDALQELCLNGIGAGTATGAGLLLVSPLAPQ
;
A
#
# COMPACT_ATOMS: atom_id res chain seq x y z
N MET A 1 5.44 10.74 10.67
CA MET A 1 4.73 9.83 9.78
C MET A 1 4.97 8.40 10.22
N TYR A 2 3.95 7.55 10.20
CA TYR A 2 3.96 6.24 10.82
C TYR A 2 3.55 5.16 9.83
N LEU A 3 4.13 3.97 9.98
CA LEU A 3 3.69 2.73 9.37
C LEU A 3 3.23 1.79 10.49
N ALA A 4 1.98 1.38 10.45
CA ALA A 4 1.39 0.46 11.40
C ALA A 4 1.05 -0.87 10.70
N ARG A 5 1.60 -1.97 11.17
CA ARG A 5 1.22 -3.33 10.78
C ARG A 5 0.31 -3.91 11.85
N ILE A 6 -0.92 -4.19 11.50
CA ILE A 6 -1.99 -4.64 12.40
C ILE A 6 -2.34 -6.08 12.08
N ASN A 7 -2.29 -6.94 13.09
CA ASN A 7 -2.78 -8.30 12.97
C ASN A 7 -4.29 -8.32 13.19
N LEU A 8 -5.00 -8.98 12.30
CA LEU A 8 -6.45 -9.14 12.35
C LEU A 8 -6.82 -10.58 12.66
N ASP A 9 -7.85 -10.77 13.47
CA ASP A 9 -8.57 -12.03 13.57
C ASP A 9 -9.50 -12.15 12.34
N PRO A 10 -9.27 -13.11 11.44
CA PRO A 10 -10.08 -13.26 10.23
C PRO A 10 -11.57 -13.47 10.51
N ALA A 11 -11.91 -14.17 11.58
CA ALA A 11 -13.30 -14.43 11.95
C ALA A 11 -14.03 -13.15 12.40
N ARG A 12 -13.32 -12.26 13.11
CA ARG A 12 -13.87 -10.98 13.59
C ARG A 12 -13.81 -9.87 12.54
N SER A 13 -12.97 -10.01 11.53
CA SER A 13 -12.82 -9.05 10.43
C SER A 13 -13.60 -9.45 9.17
N SER A 14 -14.33 -10.57 9.18
CA SER A 14 -15.06 -11.09 8.01
C SER A 14 -16.11 -10.12 7.45
N GLY A 15 -16.73 -9.31 8.31
CA GLY A 15 -17.63 -8.23 7.88
C GLY A 15 -16.91 -7.03 7.20
N MET A 16 -15.59 -6.99 7.27
CA MET A 16 -14.72 -5.96 6.70
C MET A 16 -14.09 -6.38 5.36
N ASP A 17 -14.57 -7.43 4.72
CA ASP A 17 -14.09 -7.87 3.41
C ASP A 17 -14.46 -6.90 2.29
N GLN A 18 -15.42 -6.01 2.56
CA GLN A 18 -15.73 -4.89 1.69
C GLN A 18 -14.68 -3.78 1.87
N TRP A 19 -13.93 -3.49 0.83
CA TRP A 19 -12.88 -2.47 0.82
C TRP A 19 -13.34 -1.09 1.33
N ALA A 20 -14.56 -0.68 1.03
CA ALA A 20 -15.11 0.59 1.48
C ALA A 20 -15.32 0.63 3.00
N ALA A 21 -15.85 -0.45 3.60
CA ALA A 21 -16.07 -0.55 5.03
C ALA A 21 -14.74 -0.54 5.82
N MET A 22 -13.75 -1.28 5.33
CA MET A 22 -12.40 -1.26 5.90
C MET A 22 -11.77 0.13 5.79
N GLY A 23 -11.91 0.81 4.64
CA GLY A 23 -11.39 2.17 4.46
C GLY A 23 -11.97 3.17 5.45
N GLN A 24 -13.27 3.09 5.72
CA GLN A 24 -13.91 3.93 6.73
C GLN A 24 -13.42 3.61 8.16
N ALA A 25 -13.23 2.33 8.49
CA ALA A 25 -12.71 1.92 9.80
C ALA A 25 -11.26 2.41 10.00
N VAL A 26 -10.42 2.27 8.98
CA VAL A 26 -9.04 2.74 8.99
C VAL A 26 -8.98 4.27 9.17
N ARG A 27 -9.78 5.02 8.40
CA ARG A 27 -9.81 6.49 8.53
C ARG A 27 -10.20 6.90 9.95
N ARG A 28 -11.24 6.31 10.53
CA ARG A 28 -11.68 6.60 11.91
C ARG A 28 -10.64 6.20 12.97
N ALA A 29 -9.80 5.21 12.68
CA ALA A 29 -8.72 4.81 13.59
C ALA A 29 -7.54 5.80 13.55
N VAL A 30 -7.33 6.49 12.41
CA VAL A 30 -6.29 7.52 12.27
C VAL A 30 -6.80 8.87 12.76
N ASP A 31 -7.97 9.29 12.28
CA ASP A 31 -8.62 10.52 12.68
C ASP A 31 -10.14 10.35 12.67
N PRO A 32 -10.82 10.52 13.81
CA PRO A 32 -12.27 10.42 13.89
C PRO A 32 -13.02 11.59 13.26
N ASP A 33 -12.36 12.72 12.99
CA ASP A 33 -12.99 13.87 12.35
C ASP A 33 -13.24 13.57 10.85
N PRO A 34 -14.50 13.55 10.40
CA PRO A 34 -14.83 13.29 9.00
C PRO A 34 -14.35 14.41 8.05
N ALA A 35 -14.11 15.61 8.56
CA ALA A 35 -13.60 16.75 7.81
C ALA A 35 -12.07 16.79 7.76
N SER A 36 -11.40 15.87 8.44
CA SER A 36 -9.93 15.81 8.49
C SER A 36 -9.33 15.52 7.12
N GLU A 37 -8.30 16.29 6.77
CA GLU A 37 -7.45 16.09 5.60
C GLU A 37 -6.23 15.19 5.91
N ALA A 38 -6.20 14.56 7.09
CA ALA A 38 -5.11 13.67 7.48
C ALA A 38 -4.86 12.61 6.39
N ARG A 39 -3.60 12.47 6.02
CA ARG A 39 -3.19 11.49 5.03
C ARG A 39 -3.30 10.08 5.60
N VAL A 40 -4.00 9.23 4.88
CA VAL A 40 -4.18 7.82 5.23
C VAL A 40 -4.07 6.97 3.97
N LEU A 41 -3.04 6.14 3.92
CA LEU A 41 -2.93 5.05 2.95
C LEU A 41 -3.02 3.73 3.72
N TRP A 42 -3.61 2.73 3.10
CA TRP A 42 -3.70 1.42 3.71
C TRP A 42 -3.73 0.30 2.68
N ALA A 43 -3.37 -0.89 3.10
CA ALA A 43 -3.46 -2.10 2.31
C ALA A 43 -3.75 -3.30 3.20
N ARG A 44 -4.56 -4.24 2.71
CA ARG A 44 -4.75 -5.55 3.32
C ARG A 44 -3.89 -6.56 2.57
N THR A 45 -2.72 -6.85 3.10
CA THR A 45 -1.72 -7.70 2.43
C THR A 45 -2.03 -9.19 2.56
N SER A 46 -2.83 -9.56 3.56
CA SER A 46 -3.41 -10.89 3.74
C SER A 46 -4.73 -10.80 4.53
N PRO A 47 -5.54 -11.86 4.61
CA PRO A 47 -6.74 -11.87 5.44
C PRO A 47 -6.50 -11.48 6.90
N GLY A 48 -5.32 -11.82 7.43
CA GLY A 48 -4.93 -11.54 8.81
C GLY A 48 -4.03 -10.30 8.99
N THR A 49 -3.74 -9.51 7.94
CA THR A 49 -2.78 -8.41 8.04
C THR A 49 -3.29 -7.16 7.31
N LEU A 50 -3.39 -6.08 8.09
CA LEU A 50 -3.67 -4.73 7.60
C LEU A 50 -2.43 -3.85 7.84
N VAL A 51 -2.04 -3.07 6.85
CA VAL A 51 -0.98 -2.07 6.98
C VAL A 51 -1.57 -0.69 6.74
N ILE A 52 -1.23 0.27 7.61
CA ILE A 52 -1.67 1.66 7.54
C ILE A 52 -0.43 2.56 7.52
N SER A 53 -0.38 3.50 6.58
CA SER A 53 0.57 4.61 6.58
C SER A 53 -0.19 5.92 6.79
N SER A 54 0.18 6.67 7.82
CA SER A 54 -0.55 7.88 8.24
C SER A 54 0.34 8.92 8.91
N ASP A 55 -0.15 10.16 8.98
CA ASP A 55 0.57 11.27 9.60
C ASP A 55 0.64 11.11 11.12
N THR A 56 -0.41 10.55 11.71
CA THR A 56 -0.51 10.25 13.15
C THR A 56 -0.51 8.75 13.39
N ALA A 57 -0.07 8.31 14.56
CA ALA A 57 -0.15 6.92 14.96
C ALA A 57 -1.63 6.49 15.05
N PRO A 58 -2.06 5.43 14.34
CA PRO A 58 -3.47 5.02 14.36
C PRO A 58 -3.85 4.41 15.72
N ALA A 59 -5.06 4.72 16.18
CA ALA A 59 -5.70 4.04 17.30
C ALA A 59 -6.17 2.64 16.86
N TRP A 60 -5.21 1.75 16.65
CA TRP A 60 -5.40 0.43 16.02
C TRP A 60 -6.49 -0.43 16.69
N GLY A 61 -6.68 -0.29 17.99
CA GLY A 61 -7.74 -1.01 18.73
C GLY A 61 -9.16 -0.63 18.28
N LYS A 62 -9.34 0.45 17.51
CA LYS A 62 -10.61 0.82 16.88
C LYS A 62 -10.84 0.13 15.53
N VAL A 63 -9.85 -0.58 15.00
CA VAL A 63 -10.00 -1.36 13.76
C VAL A 63 -10.70 -2.69 14.12
N PRO A 64 -11.84 -3.00 13.50
CA PRO A 64 -12.56 -4.24 13.80
C PRO A 64 -11.71 -5.49 13.53
N GLY A 65 -11.65 -6.38 14.52
CA GLY A 65 -10.87 -7.61 14.45
C GLY A 65 -9.37 -7.44 14.75
N ALA A 66 -8.89 -6.24 15.06
CA ALA A 66 -7.49 -6.02 15.42
C ALA A 66 -7.16 -6.74 16.73
N THR A 67 -6.05 -7.49 16.74
CA THR A 67 -5.55 -8.25 17.89
C THR A 67 -4.24 -7.71 18.45
N SER A 68 -3.40 -7.16 17.59
CA SER A 68 -2.14 -6.52 17.95
C SER A 68 -1.67 -5.58 16.83
N ALA A 69 -0.75 -4.69 17.15
CA ALA A 69 -0.11 -3.83 16.17
C ALA A 69 1.36 -3.60 16.49
N ALA A 70 2.18 -3.48 15.45
CA ALA A 70 3.51 -2.91 15.49
C ALA A 70 3.48 -1.58 14.74
N ILE A 71 3.86 -0.49 15.41
CA ILE A 71 3.84 0.87 14.86
C ILE A 71 5.26 1.43 14.88
N HIS A 72 5.73 1.87 13.74
CA HIS A 72 7.08 2.42 13.57
C HIS A 72 7.01 3.74 12.80
N PRO A 73 7.99 4.64 12.95
CA PRO A 73 8.22 5.69 11.97
C PRO A 73 8.42 5.10 10.58
N LEU A 74 7.97 5.80 9.56
CA LEU A 74 8.24 5.39 8.19
C LEU A 74 9.75 5.45 7.93
N SER A 75 10.33 4.32 7.55
CA SER A 75 11.77 4.19 7.28
C SER A 75 12.16 4.93 6.01
N ARG A 76 13.36 5.46 6.01
CA ARG A 76 14.02 6.02 4.83
C ARG A 76 15.03 5.00 4.32
N HIS A 77 15.09 4.83 3.01
CA HIS A 77 15.98 3.88 2.34
C HIS A 77 17.04 4.67 1.56
N PRO A 78 18.35 4.48 1.85
CA PRO A 78 19.42 5.20 1.15
C PRO A 78 19.56 4.73 -0.30
N GLU A 79 20.10 5.61 -1.15
CA GLU A 79 20.47 5.27 -2.53
C GLU A 79 21.44 4.08 -2.57
N GLY A 80 21.23 3.18 -3.54
CA GLY A 80 22.00 1.95 -3.70
C GLY A 80 21.55 0.79 -2.80
N GLU A 81 20.62 1.02 -1.85
CA GLU A 81 20.10 -0.07 -1.03
C GLU A 81 19.26 -1.03 -1.87
N SER A 82 19.53 -2.34 -1.72
CA SER A 82 18.65 -3.37 -2.27
C SER A 82 17.45 -3.57 -1.36
N VAL A 83 16.27 -3.47 -1.95
CA VAL A 83 15.01 -3.49 -1.21
C VAL A 83 14.03 -4.51 -1.80
N ARG A 84 13.17 -5.04 -0.94
CA ARG A 84 11.93 -5.71 -1.34
C ARG A 84 10.80 -4.70 -1.29
N TRP A 85 9.94 -4.73 -2.30
CA TRP A 85 8.77 -3.87 -2.37
C TRP A 85 7.48 -4.66 -2.54
N GLU A 86 6.39 -4.07 -2.07
CA GLU A 86 5.05 -4.65 -2.10
C GLU A 86 4.03 -3.54 -2.36
N LEU A 87 3.10 -3.77 -3.29
CA LEU A 87 2.07 -2.80 -3.69
C LEU A 87 0.76 -3.52 -3.99
N ILE A 88 -0.34 -3.07 -3.41
CA ILE A 88 -1.68 -3.44 -3.86
C ILE A 88 -2.23 -2.31 -4.71
N SER A 89 -2.57 -2.58 -5.96
CA SER A 89 -3.09 -1.56 -6.88
C SER A 89 -4.09 -2.14 -7.88
N ALA A 90 -4.89 -1.24 -8.45
CA ALA A 90 -5.72 -1.51 -9.62
C ALA A 90 -5.11 -0.74 -10.80
N PRO A 91 -4.22 -1.35 -11.60
CA PRO A 91 -3.53 -0.68 -12.68
C PRO A 91 -4.52 -0.15 -13.73
N THR A 92 -4.41 1.13 -14.03
CA THR A 92 -5.28 1.81 -15.00
C THR A 92 -4.47 2.78 -15.86
N ALA A 93 -4.89 2.95 -17.10
CA ALA A 93 -4.41 4.01 -17.97
C ALA A 93 -5.54 5.00 -18.31
N ARG A 94 -5.17 6.20 -18.70
CA ARG A 94 -6.09 7.21 -19.21
C ARG A 94 -6.09 7.18 -20.75
N ARG A 95 -7.13 6.55 -21.31
CA ARG A 95 -7.39 6.48 -22.76
C ARG A 95 -8.71 7.21 -23.06
N GLY A 96 -8.69 8.58 -22.91
CA GLY A 96 -9.92 9.37 -22.85
C GLY A 96 -10.63 9.24 -21.51
N LYS A 97 -11.04 8.04 -21.14
CA LYS A 97 -11.50 7.65 -19.79
C LYS A 97 -10.49 6.74 -19.11
N ARG A 98 -10.63 6.57 -17.80
CA ARG A 98 -9.80 5.62 -17.04
C ARG A 98 -10.24 4.20 -17.36
N VAL A 99 -9.31 3.37 -17.84
CA VAL A 99 -9.54 1.96 -18.20
C VAL A 99 -8.55 1.06 -17.47
N PRO A 100 -8.97 -0.15 -17.07
CA PRO A 100 -8.03 -1.16 -16.53
C PRO A 100 -6.99 -1.54 -17.58
N LEU A 101 -5.76 -1.78 -17.13
CA LEU A 101 -4.69 -2.32 -17.96
C LEU A 101 -4.80 -3.85 -18.04
N ALA A 102 -4.32 -4.41 -19.16
CA ALA A 102 -4.09 -5.84 -19.30
C ALA A 102 -2.79 -6.25 -18.59
N GLU A 103 -2.64 -7.53 -18.23
CA GLU A 103 -1.48 -7.98 -17.45
C GLU A 103 -0.15 -7.89 -18.20
N ASP A 104 -0.15 -7.95 -19.51
CA ASP A 104 1.02 -7.74 -20.36
C ASP A 104 1.51 -6.27 -20.40
N GLU A 105 0.69 -5.32 -19.91
CA GLU A 105 1.06 -3.90 -19.78
C GLU A 105 1.63 -3.59 -18.35
N PHE A 106 1.64 -4.54 -17.43
CA PHE A 106 1.98 -4.26 -16.01
C PHE A 106 3.44 -3.93 -15.79
N GLU A 107 4.37 -4.56 -16.49
CA GLU A 107 5.80 -4.27 -16.35
C GLU A 107 6.12 -2.84 -16.76
N ASP A 108 5.59 -2.39 -17.89
CA ASP A 108 5.77 -1.02 -18.37
C ASP A 108 5.10 -0.01 -17.42
N TRP A 109 3.91 -0.36 -16.93
CA TRP A 109 3.19 0.48 -15.97
C TRP A 109 3.97 0.63 -14.65
N LEU A 110 4.49 -0.47 -14.08
CA LEU A 110 5.30 -0.46 -12.86
C LEU A 110 6.58 0.36 -13.07
N SER A 111 7.30 0.11 -14.17
CA SER A 111 8.52 0.83 -14.52
C SER A 111 8.26 2.33 -14.61
N GLY A 112 7.15 2.75 -15.22
CA GLY A 112 6.75 4.14 -15.28
C GLY A 112 6.37 4.73 -13.92
N LYS A 113 5.75 3.94 -13.02
CA LYS A 113 5.36 4.40 -11.68
C LYS A 113 6.55 4.54 -10.73
N PHE A 114 7.54 3.68 -10.87
CA PHE A 114 8.75 3.70 -10.05
C PHE A 114 9.90 4.51 -10.66
N ALA A 115 9.71 5.03 -11.88
CA ALA A 115 10.75 5.78 -12.58
C ALA A 115 11.35 6.89 -11.71
N GLY A 116 12.67 6.91 -11.63
CA GLY A 116 13.43 7.85 -10.81
C GLY A 116 13.61 7.44 -9.35
N ALA A 117 12.72 6.65 -8.77
CA ALA A 117 12.79 6.23 -7.36
C ALA A 117 13.45 4.85 -7.18
N LEU A 118 13.08 3.88 -8.00
CA LEU A 118 13.53 2.49 -7.91
C LEU A 118 13.95 1.96 -9.28
N ASP A 119 15.06 1.23 -9.32
CA ASP A 119 15.43 0.38 -10.43
C ASP A 119 14.96 -1.05 -10.14
N LEU A 120 13.88 -1.47 -10.81
CA LEU A 120 13.27 -2.78 -10.59
C LEU A 120 14.19 -3.91 -11.06
N THR A 121 14.43 -4.90 -10.21
CA THR A 121 15.19 -6.12 -10.55
C THR A 121 14.26 -7.32 -10.73
N SER A 122 13.11 -7.33 -10.10
CA SER A 122 12.07 -8.33 -10.32
C SER A 122 10.68 -7.77 -10.02
N ALA A 123 9.67 -8.33 -10.66
CA ALA A 123 8.26 -8.07 -10.36
C ALA A 123 7.44 -9.35 -10.53
N LYS A 124 6.50 -9.56 -9.63
CA LYS A 124 5.49 -10.62 -9.68
C LYS A 124 4.16 -10.03 -9.26
N TRP A 125 3.07 -10.61 -9.73
CA TRP A 125 1.73 -10.17 -9.33
C TRP A 125 0.77 -11.34 -9.15
N LYS A 126 -0.22 -11.12 -8.31
CA LYS A 126 -1.32 -12.03 -8.06
C LYS A 126 -2.62 -11.24 -8.07
N ARG A 127 -3.61 -11.71 -8.82
CA ARG A 127 -4.94 -11.10 -8.84
C ARG A 127 -5.67 -11.33 -7.52
N LEU A 128 -6.20 -10.24 -6.94
CA LEU A 128 -7.00 -10.26 -5.71
C LEU A 128 -8.51 -10.18 -5.99
N GLY A 129 -8.91 -9.86 -7.22
CA GLY A 129 -10.30 -9.64 -7.60
C GLY A 129 -10.76 -8.20 -7.43
N GLY A 130 -12.08 -7.99 -7.40
CA GLY A 130 -12.70 -6.67 -7.31
C GLY A 130 -13.07 -6.06 -8.66
N ARG A 131 -13.72 -4.88 -8.60
CA ARG A 131 -14.06 -4.06 -9.77
C ARG A 131 -13.74 -2.59 -9.47
N PRO A 132 -12.69 -2.00 -10.08
CA PRO A 132 -11.72 -2.65 -10.98
C PRO A 132 -10.92 -3.74 -10.28
N ALA A 133 -10.36 -4.68 -11.05
CA ALA A 133 -9.57 -5.78 -10.51
C ALA A 133 -8.31 -5.23 -9.82
N ARG A 134 -8.04 -5.72 -8.61
CA ARG A 134 -6.83 -5.42 -7.86
C ARG A 134 -5.83 -6.54 -7.98
N TYR A 135 -4.59 -6.15 -7.92
CA TYR A 135 -3.44 -7.04 -7.96
C TYR A 135 -2.51 -6.73 -6.79
N HIS A 136 -1.93 -7.76 -6.25
CA HIS A 136 -0.85 -7.70 -5.28
C HIS A 136 0.46 -7.88 -6.04
N PHE A 137 1.22 -6.82 -6.16
CA PHE A 137 2.53 -6.79 -6.79
C PHE A 137 3.59 -6.92 -5.71
N THR A 138 4.62 -7.71 -5.99
CA THR A 138 5.79 -7.88 -5.13
C THR A 138 7.03 -7.96 -5.99
N GLY A 139 8.17 -7.55 -5.47
CA GLY A 139 9.43 -7.66 -6.20
C GLY A 139 10.61 -7.14 -5.41
N GLU A 140 11.71 -7.02 -6.11
CA GLU A 140 12.97 -6.49 -5.62
C GLU A 140 13.40 -5.33 -6.50
N ALA A 141 14.16 -4.42 -5.91
CA ALA A 141 14.66 -3.23 -6.60
C ALA A 141 15.90 -2.69 -5.90
N VAL A 142 16.60 -1.80 -6.58
CA VAL A 142 17.63 -0.96 -5.97
C VAL A 142 17.10 0.47 -5.87
N VAL A 143 17.31 1.11 -4.73
CA VAL A 143 16.91 2.50 -4.52
C VAL A 143 17.78 3.40 -5.38
N ARG A 144 17.17 4.16 -6.28
CA ARG A 144 17.83 5.09 -7.17
C ARG A 144 17.88 6.51 -6.61
N ASP A 145 16.77 6.94 -6.00
CA ASP A 145 16.62 8.24 -5.36
C ASP A 145 15.79 8.07 -4.09
N SER A 146 16.40 8.37 -2.95
CA SER A 146 15.79 8.20 -1.63
C SER A 146 14.63 9.17 -1.40
N ASP A 147 14.68 10.39 -1.92
CA ASP A 147 13.64 11.40 -1.75
C ASP A 147 12.43 11.06 -2.64
N ALA A 148 12.67 10.69 -3.90
CA ALA A 148 11.63 10.24 -4.81
C ALA A 148 10.91 8.98 -4.27
N LEU A 149 11.66 8.03 -3.70
CA LEU A 149 11.06 6.85 -3.06
C LEU A 149 10.21 7.23 -1.85
N GLN A 150 10.70 8.14 -1.01
CA GLN A 150 9.96 8.65 0.12
C GLN A 150 8.64 9.29 -0.33
N GLU A 151 8.65 10.08 -1.40
CA GLU A 151 7.42 10.68 -1.96
C GLU A 151 6.43 9.62 -2.45
N LEU A 152 6.89 8.55 -3.10
CA LEU A 152 6.02 7.44 -3.50
C LEU A 152 5.37 6.73 -2.29
N CYS A 153 6.14 6.48 -1.23
CA CYS A 153 5.62 5.89 0.01
C CYS A 153 4.61 6.82 0.70
N LEU A 154 4.79 8.13 0.57
CA LEU A 154 3.92 9.14 1.17
C LEU A 154 2.63 9.35 0.38
N ASN A 155 2.73 9.49 -0.94
CA ASN A 155 1.63 9.88 -1.80
C ASN A 155 0.84 8.66 -2.31
N GLY A 156 1.46 7.48 -2.28
CA GLY A 156 0.91 6.26 -2.84
C GLY A 156 0.99 6.22 -4.36
N ILE A 157 0.65 5.07 -4.93
CA ILE A 157 0.79 4.76 -6.36
C ILE A 157 -0.56 4.38 -6.96
N GLY A 158 -1.00 5.13 -7.95
CA GLY A 158 -2.20 4.82 -8.73
C GLY A 158 -3.50 5.26 -8.08
N ALA A 159 -4.59 4.64 -8.52
CA ALA A 159 -5.94 4.98 -8.09
C ALA A 159 -6.43 4.05 -6.97
N GLY A 160 -7.40 4.53 -6.17
CA GLY A 160 -8.08 3.69 -5.19
C GLY A 160 -7.46 3.73 -3.79
N THR A 161 -6.70 4.77 -3.46
CA THR A 161 -6.09 4.95 -2.13
C THR A 161 -7.11 4.91 -0.98
N ALA A 162 -8.29 5.46 -1.18
CA ALA A 162 -9.39 5.39 -0.19
C ALA A 162 -9.92 3.97 0.04
N THR A 163 -9.68 3.06 -0.89
CA THR A 163 -10.20 1.69 -0.86
C THR A 163 -9.09 0.63 -0.73
N GLY A 164 -7.96 0.98 -0.15
CA GLY A 164 -6.87 0.04 0.16
C GLY A 164 -5.99 -0.34 -1.02
N ALA A 165 -5.82 0.57 -1.97
CA ALA A 165 -4.87 0.44 -3.05
C ALA A 165 -3.86 1.59 -3.03
N GLY A 166 -2.67 1.37 -3.58
CA GLY A 166 -1.66 2.41 -3.77
C GLY A 166 -0.65 2.57 -2.64
N LEU A 167 -0.80 1.92 -1.49
CA LEU A 167 0.25 1.93 -0.46
C LEU A 167 1.45 1.11 -0.93
N LEU A 168 2.59 1.79 -1.12
CA LEU A 168 3.88 1.16 -1.38
C LEU A 168 4.55 0.82 -0.04
N LEU A 169 4.86 -0.46 0.13
CA LEU A 169 5.65 -0.97 1.24
C LEU A 169 7.05 -1.30 0.76
N VAL A 170 8.06 -0.86 1.49
CA VAL A 170 9.46 -1.10 1.17
C VAL A 170 10.17 -1.60 2.42
N SER A 171 11.03 -2.58 2.27
CA SER A 171 11.87 -3.12 3.34
C SER A 171 13.25 -3.48 2.80
N PRO A 172 14.31 -3.34 3.60
CA PRO A 172 15.65 -3.78 3.18
C PRO A 172 15.64 -5.26 2.77
N LEU A 173 16.36 -5.58 1.72
CA LEU A 173 16.66 -6.96 1.42
C LEU A 173 17.70 -7.44 2.45
N ALA A 174 17.39 -8.53 3.16
CA ALA A 174 18.37 -9.08 4.11
C ALA A 174 19.68 -9.41 3.37
N PRO A 175 20.85 -9.07 3.93
CA PRO A 175 22.13 -9.50 3.34
C PRO A 175 22.15 -11.04 3.26
N GLN A 176 22.52 -11.54 2.09
CA GLN A 176 22.73 -12.98 1.86
C GLN A 176 23.98 -13.46 2.53
#